data_2bde2e9a458392afc8d19900c3e3f8cf
#
_entry.id   2bde2e9a458392afc8d19900c3e3f8cf
#
_cell.length_a   1.000
_cell.length_b   1.000
_cell.length_c   1.000
_cell.angle_alpha   90.00
_cell.angle_beta   90.00
_cell.angle_gamma   90.00
#
_symmetry.space_group_name_H-M   'P 1'
#
loop_
_entity.id
_entity.type
_entity.pdbx_description
1 polymer ?
#
loop_
_entity_poly.entity_id
_entity_poly.type
_entity_poly.pdbx_seq_one_letter_code
_entity_poly.pdbx_strand_id
1 'polypeptide(L)'
;MSEAYSVYWPQRRWRHAAAVCQRLTVLFGGPHHSGPSFRRATVRPGDLAYPIGVCEQVLYVLSRMRVREIVLVGDDRALMQQYFARYGAWRFLAPACTTEVVLGSEGTGILPDRPLPGEILRRLTYRPRRGPRPVRHVSDDGRLLHSISVQGIYRLAESSAADLEVVLAGPPGTPIPLSRPRRHQGVPAGMDTLF
;
A
#
# COMPACT_ATOMS: atom_id res chain seq x y z
N MET A 1 -21.70 -9.60 1.22
CA MET A 1 -21.24 -8.49 0.36
C MET A 1 -19.74 -8.35 0.58
N SER A 2 -18.95 -8.21 -0.48
CA SER A 2 -17.51 -7.98 -0.35
C SER A 2 -17.25 -6.51 -0.02
N GLU A 3 -16.32 -6.25 0.89
CA GLU A 3 -15.90 -4.92 1.26
C GLU A 3 -14.62 -4.54 0.51
N ALA A 4 -14.29 -3.25 0.47
CA ALA A 4 -13.09 -2.74 -0.18
C ALA A 4 -12.21 -2.01 0.84
N TYR A 5 -10.89 -2.19 0.72
CA TYR A 5 -9.93 -1.60 1.65
C TYR A 5 -8.78 -0.94 0.92
N SER A 6 -8.43 0.27 1.31
CA SER A 6 -7.15 0.86 0.94
C SER A 6 -6.04 0.31 1.83
N VAL A 7 -4.87 0.03 1.25
CA VAL A 7 -3.69 -0.49 1.93
C VAL A 7 -2.50 0.42 1.62
N TYR A 8 -2.04 1.17 2.60
CA TYR A 8 -0.95 2.12 2.39
C TYR A 8 0.41 1.44 2.22
N TRP A 9 1.11 1.80 1.17
CA TRP A 9 2.50 1.43 0.94
C TRP A 9 3.41 2.65 0.99
N PRO A 10 4.45 2.66 1.83
CA PRO A 10 5.48 3.70 1.82
C PRO A 10 6.14 3.83 0.44
N GLN A 11 6.47 5.05 0.04
CA GLN A 11 7.00 5.36 -1.30
C GLN A 11 8.18 4.47 -1.71
N ARG A 12 9.12 4.20 -0.81
CA ARG A 12 10.26 3.32 -1.08
C ARG A 12 9.82 1.90 -1.48
N ARG A 13 8.74 1.39 -0.87
CA ARG A 13 8.24 0.04 -1.13
C ARG A 13 7.55 -0.07 -2.47
N TRP A 14 6.60 0.81 -2.75
CA TRP A 14 5.84 0.70 -3.99
C TRP A 14 6.65 1.05 -5.23
N ARG A 15 7.65 1.95 -5.15
CA ARG A 15 8.59 2.18 -6.26
C ARG A 15 9.38 0.92 -6.61
N HIS A 16 9.80 0.16 -5.62
CA HIS A 16 10.47 -1.12 -5.86
C HIS A 16 9.50 -2.15 -6.44
N ALA A 17 8.26 -2.21 -5.94
CA ALA A 17 7.22 -3.08 -6.47
C ALA A 17 6.91 -2.81 -7.95
N ALA A 18 6.84 -1.55 -8.34
CA ALA A 18 6.62 -1.16 -9.72
C ALA A 18 7.72 -1.65 -10.68
N ALA A 19 8.95 -1.76 -10.20
CA ALA A 19 10.07 -2.27 -10.99
C ALA A 19 9.99 -3.79 -11.25
N VAL A 20 9.24 -4.54 -10.46
CA VAL A 20 9.08 -6.00 -10.59
C VAL A 20 8.00 -6.36 -11.61
N CYS A 21 7.08 -5.44 -11.94
CA CYS A 21 6.02 -5.58 -12.95
C CYS A 21 5.18 -6.87 -12.87
N GLN A 22 5.01 -7.45 -11.68
CA GLN A 22 4.23 -8.66 -11.47
C GLN A 22 2.80 -8.34 -11.01
N ARG A 23 1.88 -9.26 -11.27
CA ARG A 23 0.54 -9.19 -10.72
C ARG A 23 0.57 -9.34 -9.20
N LEU A 24 -0.16 -8.50 -8.50
CA LEU A 24 -0.26 -8.54 -7.05
C LEU A 24 -0.98 -9.83 -6.60
N THR A 25 -0.27 -10.69 -5.87
CA THR A 25 -0.79 -11.97 -5.38
C THR A 25 -0.67 -12.13 -3.88
N VAL A 26 0.08 -11.24 -3.23
CA VAL A 26 0.32 -11.32 -1.80
C VAL A 26 0.47 -9.93 -1.18
N LEU A 27 -0.06 -9.75 0.03
CA LEU A 27 0.21 -8.61 0.90
C LEU A 27 0.71 -9.13 2.25
N PHE A 28 1.50 -8.31 2.93
CA PHE A 28 2.04 -8.62 4.24
C PHE A 28 1.58 -7.59 5.26
N GLY A 29 1.20 -8.05 6.44
CA GLY A 29 0.72 -7.21 7.52
C GLY A 29 1.19 -7.67 8.89
N GLY A 30 0.87 -6.89 9.90
CA GLY A 30 1.20 -7.22 11.29
C GLY A 30 0.86 -6.08 12.24
N PRO A 31 0.98 -6.31 13.57
CA PRO A 31 0.55 -5.36 14.58
C PRO A 31 1.48 -4.17 14.81
N HIS A 32 2.51 -4.00 14.01
CA HIS A 32 3.48 -2.93 14.20
C HIS A 32 2.88 -1.54 14.03
N HIS A 33 3.40 -0.54 14.75
CA HIS A 33 2.94 0.85 14.68
C HIS A 33 2.96 1.45 13.27
N SER A 34 3.85 0.98 12.39
CA SER A 34 3.95 1.38 10.99
C SER A 34 3.45 0.33 10.00
N GLY A 35 2.95 -0.81 10.47
CA GLY A 35 2.47 -1.92 9.64
C GLY A 35 0.96 -2.08 9.77
N PRO A 36 0.23 -2.10 8.64
CA PRO A 36 -1.21 -2.33 8.68
C PRO A 36 -1.52 -3.78 9.07
N SER A 37 -2.46 -3.97 10.01
CA SER A 37 -3.00 -5.28 10.35
C SER A 37 -4.33 -5.49 9.63
N PHE A 38 -4.39 -6.50 8.78
CA PHE A 38 -5.60 -6.89 8.06
C PHE A 38 -6.65 -7.45 9.01
N ARG A 39 -6.23 -8.21 10.02
CA ARG A 39 -7.11 -8.73 11.07
C ARG A 39 -7.78 -7.61 11.85
N ARG A 40 -7.02 -6.60 12.29
CA ARG A 40 -7.59 -5.44 13.02
C ARG A 40 -8.54 -4.62 12.15
N ALA A 41 -8.24 -4.51 10.86
CA ALA A 41 -9.11 -3.87 9.89
C ALA A 41 -10.34 -4.72 9.55
N THR A 42 -10.44 -5.96 10.03
CA THR A 42 -11.55 -6.91 9.78
C THR A 42 -11.69 -7.31 8.30
N VAL A 43 -10.58 -7.31 7.56
CA VAL A 43 -10.53 -7.83 6.19
C VAL A 43 -10.85 -9.32 6.17
N ARG A 44 -11.58 -9.79 5.15
CA ARG A 44 -12.04 -11.17 5.02
C ARG A 44 -11.78 -11.71 3.61
N PRO A 45 -11.76 -13.03 3.41
CA PRO A 45 -11.82 -13.62 2.08
C PRO A 45 -13.02 -13.09 1.28
N GLY A 46 -12.76 -12.77 0.02
CA GLY A 46 -13.73 -12.14 -0.88
C GLY A 46 -13.62 -10.61 -0.96
N ASP A 47 -13.02 -9.94 0.03
CA ASP A 47 -12.83 -8.50 0.02
C ASP A 47 -11.80 -8.05 -1.04
N LEU A 48 -11.87 -6.78 -1.41
CA LEU A 48 -10.92 -6.14 -2.32
C LEU A 48 -9.89 -5.32 -1.54
N ALA A 49 -8.64 -5.46 -1.89
CA ALA A 49 -7.54 -4.67 -1.36
C ALA A 49 -6.93 -3.80 -2.46
N TYR A 50 -6.83 -2.50 -2.19
CA TYR A 50 -6.25 -1.49 -3.07
C TYR A 50 -4.98 -0.94 -2.43
N PRO A 51 -3.79 -1.42 -2.81
CA PRO A 51 -2.55 -0.74 -2.47
C PRO A 51 -2.57 0.69 -2.99
N ILE A 52 -2.27 1.63 -2.10
CA ILE A 52 -2.17 3.06 -2.38
C ILE A 52 -0.82 3.59 -1.92
N GLY A 53 -0.33 4.61 -2.57
CA GLY A 53 0.92 5.28 -2.21
C GLY A 53 0.84 6.78 -2.37
N VAL A 54 1.74 7.51 -1.72
CA VAL A 54 1.82 8.97 -1.81
C VAL A 54 3.19 9.37 -2.32
N CYS A 55 3.22 10.26 -3.29
CA CYS A 55 4.42 10.92 -3.79
C CYS A 55 4.10 12.38 -4.10
N GLU A 56 4.91 13.32 -3.59
CA GLU A 56 4.76 14.76 -3.86
C GLU A 56 3.32 15.26 -3.64
N GLN A 57 2.72 14.84 -2.51
CA GLN A 57 1.34 15.19 -2.12
C GLN A 57 0.23 14.62 -3.04
N VAL A 58 0.58 13.80 -4.03
CA VAL A 58 -0.37 13.10 -4.89
C VAL A 58 -0.57 11.69 -4.36
N LEU A 59 -1.83 11.27 -4.25
CA LEU A 59 -2.20 9.89 -3.93
C LEU A 59 -2.26 9.08 -5.23
N TYR A 60 -1.68 7.88 -5.21
CA TYR A 60 -1.69 6.94 -6.33
C TYR A 60 -2.43 5.67 -5.94
N VAL A 61 -3.22 5.16 -6.87
CA VAL A 61 -3.82 3.82 -6.77
C VAL A 61 -2.89 2.86 -7.52
N LEU A 62 -2.22 2.00 -6.78
CA LEU A 62 -1.10 1.22 -7.32
C LEU A 62 -1.51 -0.10 -7.91
N SER A 63 -2.54 -0.73 -7.36
CA SER A 63 -2.99 -2.06 -7.75
C SER A 63 -4.32 -2.41 -7.09
N ARG A 64 -4.85 -3.58 -7.45
CA ARG A 64 -5.99 -4.22 -6.79
C ARG A 64 -5.74 -5.72 -6.70
N MET A 65 -6.23 -6.34 -5.64
CA MET A 65 -6.41 -7.80 -5.59
C MET A 65 -7.66 -8.18 -4.79
N ARG A 66 -8.22 -9.34 -5.08
CA ARG A 66 -9.25 -9.97 -4.24
C ARG A 66 -8.58 -10.83 -3.19
N VAL A 67 -8.92 -10.63 -1.94
CA VAL A 67 -8.43 -11.45 -0.83
C VAL A 67 -9.02 -12.85 -0.93
N ARG A 68 -8.16 -13.87 -1.00
CA ARG A 68 -8.54 -15.27 -0.99
C ARG A 68 -8.42 -15.88 0.40
N GLU A 69 -7.35 -15.53 1.10
CA GLU A 69 -7.01 -16.13 2.39
C GLU A 69 -6.15 -15.17 3.21
N ILE A 70 -6.30 -15.21 4.53
CA ILE A 70 -5.44 -14.50 5.48
C ILE A 70 -4.82 -15.54 6.38
N VAL A 71 -3.51 -15.71 6.29
CA VAL A 71 -2.73 -16.63 7.10
C VAL A 71 -2.09 -15.87 8.24
N LEU A 72 -2.37 -16.31 9.45
CA LEU A 72 -1.72 -15.79 10.65
C LEU A 72 -0.47 -16.62 10.91
N VAL A 73 0.68 -16.04 10.67
CA VAL A 73 1.96 -16.70 10.88
C VAL A 73 2.53 -16.42 12.28
N GLY A 74 2.02 -15.39 12.96
CA GLY A 74 2.46 -15.04 14.31
C GLY A 74 3.98 -14.91 14.40
N ASP A 75 4.57 -15.57 15.39
CA ASP A 75 6.03 -15.63 15.61
C ASP A 75 6.68 -16.86 14.94
N ASP A 76 5.94 -17.64 14.15
CA ASP A 76 6.49 -18.79 13.44
C ASP A 76 7.41 -18.36 12.28
N ARG A 77 8.69 -18.28 12.59
CA ARG A 77 9.73 -17.88 11.62
C ARG A 77 9.87 -18.86 10.48
N ALA A 78 9.67 -20.16 10.71
CA ALA A 78 9.83 -21.19 9.69
C ALA A 78 8.70 -21.05 8.65
N LEU A 79 7.46 -20.89 9.10
CA LEU A 79 6.31 -20.65 8.25
C LEU A 79 6.47 -19.33 7.46
N MET A 80 6.93 -18.26 8.10
CA MET A 80 7.19 -16.99 7.43
C MET A 80 8.24 -17.13 6.33
N GLN A 81 9.33 -17.88 6.57
CA GLN A 81 10.36 -18.12 5.57
C GLN A 81 9.83 -18.91 4.37
N GLN A 82 8.91 -19.85 4.56
CA GLN A 82 8.24 -20.54 3.45
C GLN A 82 7.47 -19.57 2.56
N TYR A 83 6.72 -18.60 3.16
CA TYR A 83 6.03 -17.57 2.39
C TYR A 83 7.01 -16.62 1.69
N PHE A 84 8.10 -16.24 2.32
CA PHE A 84 9.12 -15.41 1.68
C PHE A 84 9.83 -16.14 0.53
N ALA A 85 10.07 -17.43 0.64
CA ALA A 85 10.61 -18.23 -0.46
C ALA A 85 9.63 -18.30 -1.63
N ARG A 86 8.35 -18.57 -1.33
CA ARG A 86 7.29 -18.68 -2.35
C ARG A 86 6.99 -17.37 -3.06
N TYR A 87 7.01 -16.26 -2.33
CA TYR A 87 6.66 -14.93 -2.83
C TYR A 87 7.85 -13.97 -2.82
N GLY A 88 9.04 -14.48 -3.19
CA GLY A 88 10.32 -13.77 -3.08
C GLY A 88 10.33 -12.38 -3.71
N ALA A 89 9.67 -12.22 -4.86
CA ALA A 89 9.52 -10.92 -5.51
C ALA A 89 8.78 -9.87 -4.67
N TRP A 90 7.97 -10.29 -3.69
CA TRP A 90 7.16 -9.42 -2.83
C TRP A 90 7.70 -9.27 -1.41
N ARG A 91 8.77 -9.97 -1.07
CA ARG A 91 9.36 -9.98 0.28
C ARG A 91 9.70 -8.58 0.80
N PHE A 92 10.14 -7.68 -0.07
CA PHE A 92 10.50 -6.31 0.31
C PHE A 92 9.29 -5.47 0.75
N LEU A 93 8.05 -5.90 0.45
CA LEU A 93 6.83 -5.27 0.96
C LEU A 93 6.53 -5.67 2.41
N ALA A 94 7.14 -6.74 2.90
CA ALA A 94 6.92 -7.21 4.24
C ALA A 94 7.51 -6.24 5.28
N PRO A 95 6.72 -5.78 6.27
CA PRO A 95 7.27 -5.13 7.46
C PRO A 95 8.20 -6.06 8.23
N ALA A 96 9.14 -5.52 8.99
CA ALA A 96 10.05 -6.31 9.80
C ALA A 96 9.35 -7.23 10.82
N CYS A 97 8.13 -6.85 11.24
CA CYS A 97 7.30 -7.58 12.19
C CYS A 97 6.04 -8.15 11.51
N THR A 98 6.21 -8.72 10.33
CA THR A 98 5.11 -9.38 9.62
C THR A 98 4.60 -10.59 10.41
N THR A 99 3.31 -10.60 10.71
CA THR A 99 2.60 -11.70 11.38
C THR A 99 1.39 -12.17 10.59
N GLU A 100 1.09 -11.51 9.48
CA GLU A 100 -0.05 -11.78 8.62
C GLU A 100 0.41 -11.85 7.16
N VAL A 101 0.00 -12.90 6.45
CA VAL A 101 0.17 -13.06 5.00
C VAL A 101 -1.21 -13.12 4.38
N VAL A 102 -1.51 -12.20 3.48
CA VAL A 102 -2.77 -12.14 2.75
C VAL A 102 -2.54 -12.61 1.34
N LEU A 103 -3.13 -13.75 1.01
CA LEU A 103 -3.08 -14.33 -0.32
C LEU A 103 -4.24 -13.80 -1.16
N GLY A 104 -3.95 -13.42 -2.38
CA GLY A 104 -4.93 -12.85 -3.29
C GLY A 104 -5.07 -13.58 -4.60
N SER A 105 -6.15 -13.27 -5.29
CA SER A 105 -6.46 -13.63 -6.67
C SER A 105 -6.87 -12.38 -7.45
N GLU A 106 -7.01 -12.50 -8.75
CA GLU A 106 -7.46 -11.39 -9.64
C GLU A 106 -6.62 -10.11 -9.49
N GLY A 107 -5.36 -10.26 -9.09
CA GLY A 107 -4.48 -9.11 -8.89
C GLY A 107 -4.13 -8.41 -10.21
N THR A 108 -4.07 -7.09 -10.18
CA THR A 108 -3.52 -6.29 -11.28
C THR A 108 -2.00 -6.15 -11.15
N GLY A 109 -1.33 -5.69 -12.19
CA GLY A 109 0.05 -5.22 -12.08
C GLY A 109 0.17 -4.01 -11.16
N ILE A 110 1.39 -3.69 -10.76
CA ILE A 110 1.64 -2.44 -10.03
C ILE A 110 1.73 -1.28 -11.02
N LEU A 111 0.86 -0.32 -10.88
CA LEU A 111 0.68 0.81 -11.79
C LEU A 111 1.12 2.12 -11.10
N PRO A 112 2.39 2.55 -11.25
CA PRO A 112 2.89 3.76 -10.60
C PRO A 112 2.40 5.05 -11.28
N ASP A 113 1.64 4.92 -12.36
CA ASP A 113 1.14 5.97 -13.23
C ASP A 113 -0.38 6.20 -13.10
N ARG A 114 -0.95 5.86 -11.94
CA ARG A 114 -2.38 6.06 -11.64
C ARG A 114 -2.58 7.07 -10.51
N PRO A 115 -2.33 8.37 -10.75
CA PRO A 115 -2.63 9.40 -9.77
C PRO A 115 -4.13 9.48 -9.56
N LEU A 116 -4.53 9.61 -8.31
CA LEU A 116 -5.92 9.88 -7.96
C LEU A 116 -6.23 11.34 -8.25
N PRO A 117 -7.20 11.66 -9.13
CA PRO A 117 -7.61 13.03 -9.39
C PRO A 117 -8.02 13.77 -8.11
N GLY A 118 -7.67 15.06 -8.02
CA GLY A 118 -7.91 15.84 -6.81
C GLY A 118 -9.38 15.93 -6.39
N GLU A 119 -10.31 15.97 -7.37
CA GLU A 119 -11.76 15.92 -7.11
C GLU A 119 -12.20 14.59 -6.49
N ILE A 120 -11.57 13.48 -6.88
CA ILE A 120 -11.84 12.17 -6.28
C ILE A 120 -11.24 12.12 -4.87
N LEU A 121 -10.01 12.61 -4.68
CA LEU A 121 -9.38 12.64 -3.37
C LEU A 121 -10.20 13.43 -2.34
N ARG A 122 -10.79 14.57 -2.73
CA ARG A 122 -11.65 15.37 -1.84
C ARG A 122 -12.91 14.64 -1.37
N ARG A 123 -13.46 13.76 -2.21
CA ARG A 123 -14.66 12.97 -1.85
C ARG A 123 -14.34 11.58 -1.34
N LEU A 124 -13.06 11.18 -1.33
CA LEU A 124 -12.65 9.87 -0.86
C LEU A 124 -13.03 9.68 0.60
N THR A 125 -13.84 8.65 0.86
CA THR A 125 -14.46 8.43 2.15
C THR A 125 -14.16 7.04 2.67
N TYR A 126 -13.74 6.96 3.91
CA TYR A 126 -13.61 5.74 4.67
C TYR A 126 -14.89 5.42 5.42
N ARG A 127 -15.12 4.13 5.68
CA ARG A 127 -16.28 3.63 6.41
C ARG A 127 -15.89 2.90 7.71
N PRO A 128 -15.35 3.61 8.72
CA PRO A 128 -15.10 3.03 10.02
C PRO A 128 -16.40 2.70 10.76
N ARG A 129 -16.32 1.97 11.88
CA ARG A 129 -17.50 1.59 12.69
C ARG A 129 -18.35 2.77 13.15
N ARG A 130 -17.74 3.94 13.35
CA ARG A 130 -18.40 5.17 13.82
C ARG A 130 -19.06 6.00 12.72
N GLY A 131 -19.18 5.46 11.51
CA GLY A 131 -19.78 6.15 10.37
C GLY A 131 -18.74 6.66 9.35
N PRO A 132 -19.20 7.07 8.17
CA PRO A 132 -18.33 7.54 7.10
C PRO A 132 -17.51 8.77 7.52
N ARG A 133 -16.26 8.82 7.09
CA ARG A 133 -15.40 10.01 7.28
C ARG A 133 -14.56 10.24 6.03
N PRO A 134 -14.43 11.51 5.58
CA PRO A 134 -13.54 11.85 4.48
C PRO A 134 -12.06 11.68 4.87
N VAL A 135 -11.21 11.58 3.87
CA VAL A 135 -9.74 11.70 4.06
C VAL A 135 -9.44 13.10 4.59
N ARG A 136 -8.60 13.17 5.60
CA ARG A 136 -8.20 14.44 6.22
C ARG A 136 -6.97 15.03 5.53
N HIS A 137 -6.73 16.31 5.78
CA HIS A 137 -5.55 17.02 5.28
C HIS A 137 -5.45 17.01 3.74
N VAL A 138 -6.59 17.17 3.10
CA VAL A 138 -6.69 17.39 1.67
C VAL A 138 -6.88 18.89 1.45
N SER A 139 -6.06 19.49 0.57
CA SER A 139 -6.18 20.91 0.19
C SER A 139 -7.31 21.11 -0.80
N ASP A 140 -7.69 22.37 -1.03
CA ASP A 140 -8.77 22.74 -1.95
C ASP A 140 -8.46 22.37 -3.42
N ASP A 141 -7.19 22.32 -3.79
CA ASP A 141 -6.70 21.85 -5.09
C ASP A 141 -6.60 20.31 -5.18
N GLY A 142 -7.02 19.58 -4.12
CA GLY A 142 -7.06 18.13 -4.10
C GLY A 142 -5.70 17.46 -3.90
N ARG A 143 -4.77 18.10 -3.19
CA ARG A 143 -3.50 17.51 -2.78
C ARG A 143 -3.55 16.99 -1.36
N LEU A 144 -2.82 15.93 -1.08
CA LEU A 144 -2.72 15.36 0.26
C LEU A 144 -1.58 16.05 1.03
N LEU A 145 -1.91 16.97 1.93
CA LEU A 145 -0.93 17.74 2.70
C LEU A 145 -0.09 16.84 3.63
N HIS A 146 -0.72 15.82 4.21
CA HIS A 146 -0.07 14.86 5.09
C HIS A 146 -0.52 13.43 4.81
N SER A 147 0.42 12.53 4.58
CA SER A 147 0.13 11.10 4.30
C SER A 147 -0.43 10.34 5.50
N ILE A 148 -0.37 10.90 6.73
CA ILE A 148 -0.85 10.26 7.95
C ILE A 148 -2.32 9.83 7.88
N SER A 149 -3.15 10.56 7.13
CA SER A 149 -4.57 10.28 6.99
C SER A 149 -4.88 9.05 6.13
N VAL A 150 -3.90 8.58 5.36
CA VAL A 150 -4.02 7.40 4.49
C VAL A 150 -3.12 6.24 4.93
N GLN A 151 -2.24 6.46 5.93
CA GLN A 151 -1.35 5.41 6.45
C GLN A 151 -2.14 4.38 7.25
N GLY A 152 -2.20 3.15 6.75
CA GLY A 152 -2.92 2.05 7.38
C GLY A 152 -3.72 1.22 6.40
N ILE A 153 -4.67 0.44 6.95
CA ILE A 153 -5.72 -0.25 6.20
C ILE A 153 -7.04 0.39 6.60
N TYR A 154 -7.75 0.94 5.63
CA TYR A 154 -9.04 1.56 5.88
C TYR A 154 -10.11 1.01 4.95
N ARG A 155 -11.26 0.62 5.52
CA ARG A 155 -12.43 0.23 4.74
C ARG A 155 -12.95 1.44 4.00
N LEU A 156 -13.13 1.30 2.70
CA LEU A 156 -13.65 2.33 1.81
C LEU A 156 -15.19 2.37 1.83
N ALA A 157 -15.76 3.54 1.58
CA ALA A 157 -17.15 3.61 1.15
C ALA A 157 -17.27 3.02 -0.26
N GLU A 158 -18.45 2.51 -0.61
CA GLU A 158 -18.71 1.86 -1.90
C GLU A 158 -18.42 2.79 -3.08
N SER A 159 -18.87 4.05 -3.01
CA SER A 159 -18.56 5.06 -4.02
C SER A 159 -17.05 5.31 -4.18
N SER A 160 -16.31 5.32 -3.06
CA SER A 160 -14.87 5.50 -3.10
C SER A 160 -14.15 4.28 -3.70
N ALA A 161 -14.63 3.07 -3.43
CA ALA A 161 -14.10 1.87 -4.08
C ALA A 161 -14.35 1.89 -5.59
N ALA A 162 -15.54 2.31 -6.02
CA ALA A 162 -15.87 2.48 -7.44
C ALA A 162 -14.97 3.53 -8.12
N ASP A 163 -14.71 4.67 -7.45
CA ASP A 163 -13.77 5.68 -7.94
C ASP A 163 -12.35 5.11 -8.15
N LEU A 164 -11.86 4.27 -7.22
CA LEU A 164 -10.55 3.64 -7.37
C LEU A 164 -10.51 2.65 -8.55
N GLU A 165 -11.58 1.90 -8.80
CA GLU A 165 -11.70 1.04 -9.98
C GLU A 165 -11.63 1.84 -11.29
N VAL A 166 -12.33 2.95 -11.36
CA VAL A 166 -12.30 3.84 -12.53
C VAL A 166 -10.88 4.34 -12.79
N VAL A 167 -10.16 4.75 -11.74
CA VAL A 167 -8.77 5.22 -11.86
C VAL A 167 -7.84 4.10 -12.32
N LEU A 168 -8.00 2.87 -11.79
CA LEU A 168 -7.18 1.73 -12.22
C LEU A 168 -7.45 1.31 -13.67
N ALA A 169 -8.70 1.38 -14.11
CA ALA A 169 -9.10 1.03 -15.49
C ALA A 169 -8.80 2.16 -16.49
N GLY A 170 -8.58 3.39 -16.01
CA GLY A 170 -8.37 4.57 -16.83
C GLY A 170 -7.04 4.56 -17.60
N PRO A 171 -6.81 5.54 -18.46
CA PRO A 171 -5.53 5.71 -19.14
C PRO A 171 -4.40 6.02 -18.15
N PRO A 172 -3.14 5.69 -18.50
CA PRO A 172 -2.00 6.08 -17.68
C PRO A 172 -1.92 7.59 -17.54
N GLY A 173 -1.71 8.05 -16.31
CA GLY A 173 -1.33 9.42 -16.05
C GLY A 173 0.13 9.68 -16.33
N THR A 174 0.65 10.85 -15.94
CA THR A 174 2.07 11.13 -16.05
C THR A 174 2.85 10.18 -15.11
N PRO A 175 3.75 9.34 -15.64
CA PRO A 175 4.54 8.44 -14.81
C PRO A 175 5.40 9.26 -13.83
N ILE A 176 5.45 8.83 -12.58
CA ILE A 176 6.44 9.38 -11.65
C ILE A 176 7.82 8.95 -12.13
N PRO A 177 8.77 9.88 -12.29
CA PRO A 177 10.15 9.51 -12.56
C PRO A 177 10.64 8.57 -11.45
N LEU A 178 10.91 7.32 -11.79
CA LEU A 178 11.57 6.37 -10.90
C LEU A 178 13.03 6.78 -10.77
N SER A 179 13.29 7.96 -10.18
CA SER A 179 14.65 8.42 -9.93
C SER A 179 15.38 7.33 -9.15
N ARG A 180 16.51 6.88 -9.69
CA ARG A 180 17.40 5.92 -9.01
C ARG A 180 17.62 6.39 -7.58
N PRO A 181 17.60 5.49 -6.60
CA PRO A 181 17.94 5.84 -5.24
C PRO A 181 19.29 6.57 -5.29
N ARG A 182 19.37 7.78 -4.76
CA ARG A 182 20.66 8.48 -4.61
C ARG A 182 21.58 7.48 -3.91
N ARG A 183 22.62 7.02 -4.61
CA ARG A 183 23.73 6.36 -3.95
C ARG A 183 24.15 7.32 -2.85
N HIS A 184 24.07 6.89 -1.61
CA HIS A 184 24.74 7.58 -0.53
C HIS A 184 26.19 7.74 -1.00
N GLN A 185 26.57 8.96 -1.37
CA GLN A 185 27.95 9.31 -1.53
C GLN A 185 28.61 8.94 -0.21
N GLY A 186 29.62 8.08 -0.32
CA GLY A 186 30.30 7.50 0.83
C GLY A 186 30.66 8.59 1.84
N VAL A 187 30.42 8.30 3.08
CA VAL A 187 31.06 8.98 4.20
C VAL A 187 32.57 8.95 3.87
N PRO A 188 33.26 10.09 3.81
CA PRO A 188 34.69 10.09 3.61
C PRO A 188 35.30 9.29 4.76
N ALA A 189 36.03 8.23 4.40
CA ALA A 189 36.89 7.50 5.32
C ALA A 189 37.99 8.49 5.77
N GLY A 190 37.95 8.89 7.02
CA GLY A 190 39.00 9.73 7.59
C GLY A 190 38.53 10.51 8.78
N MET A 191 38.43 9.84 9.92
CA MET A 191 38.75 10.39 11.24
C MET A 191 38.88 9.21 12.23
N ASP A 192 39.98 8.50 12.06
CA ASP A 192 40.62 7.84 13.18
C ASP A 192 41.28 8.92 14.05
N THR A 193 41.32 8.63 15.33
CA THR A 193 41.99 9.31 16.47
C THR A 193 41.23 10.40 17.19
N LEU A 194 40.78 10.10 18.36
CA LEU A 194 41.29 10.51 19.67
C LEU A 194 40.22 10.34 20.78
N PHE A 195 40.66 9.52 21.76
CA PHE A 195 40.17 9.26 23.12
C PHE A 195 38.99 8.31 23.26
#